data_d791c8d84df70eeb9a94857755b898bf
#
_entry.id   d791c8d84df70eeb9a94857755b898bf
#
_cell.length_a   1.000
_cell.length_b   1.000
_cell.length_c   1.000
_cell.angle_alpha   90.00
_cell.angle_beta   90.00
_cell.angle_gamma   90.00
#
_symmetry.space_group_name_H-M   'P 1'
#
loop_
_entity.id
_entity.type
_entity.pdbx_description
1 polymer ?
#
loop_
_entity_poly.entity_id
_entity_poly.type
_entity_poly.pdbx_seq_one_letter_code
_entity_poly.pdbx_strand_id
1 'polypeptide(L)'
;MSVHIIDHPLVQHKLSLMRDKQTSTNKFRELLKEISMLMGYEVTRDFPLMYEEIETPLQTMSAPKIAGKKVVFAPILRAGLGMVDGLLSLIPSARVGHIGLYRDEETCKPVFYYYKMPEHKERLVIVTDPMLATGGSACDAIERLKKDGFTHIRLMCLVASPQGVKAVRDNHPDVDIYIASLDEGLNEKNYILPGLGDAGDRIFGTK
;
A
#
# COMPACT_ATOMS: atom_id res chain seq x y z
N MET A 1 -6.81 14.93 -4.24
CA MET A 1 -5.88 13.83 -4.50
C MET A 1 -4.46 14.36 -4.63
N SER A 2 -3.54 13.80 -3.88
CA SER A 2 -2.12 14.11 -3.92
C SER A 2 -1.32 12.84 -4.24
N VAL A 3 -0.19 13.02 -4.95
CA VAL A 3 0.79 11.94 -5.15
C VAL A 3 2.00 12.28 -4.28
N HIS A 4 2.27 11.42 -3.32
CA HIS A 4 3.36 11.58 -2.35
C HIS A 4 4.49 10.62 -2.73
N ILE A 5 5.60 11.16 -3.20
CA ILE A 5 6.82 10.39 -3.47
C ILE A 5 7.67 10.42 -2.20
N ILE A 6 7.93 9.25 -1.62
CA ILE A 6 8.70 9.10 -0.40
C ILE A 6 10.18 8.93 -0.77
N ASP A 7 10.87 10.06 -0.92
CA ASP A 7 12.26 10.14 -1.37
C ASP A 7 13.30 10.02 -0.24
N HIS A 8 12.87 9.58 0.93
CA HIS A 8 13.74 9.41 2.09
C HIS A 8 14.94 8.49 1.75
N PRO A 9 16.19 8.89 2.05
CA PRO A 9 17.40 8.13 1.68
C PRO A 9 17.39 6.65 2.06
N LEU A 10 16.86 6.29 3.23
CA LEU A 10 16.74 4.89 3.64
C LEU A 10 15.76 4.09 2.76
N VAL A 11 14.65 4.71 2.34
CA VAL A 11 13.69 4.08 1.44
C VAL A 11 14.34 3.86 0.08
N GLN A 12 15.01 4.88 -0.46
CA GLN A 12 15.67 4.83 -1.76
C GLN A 12 16.82 3.81 -1.78
N HIS A 13 17.64 3.79 -0.73
CA HIS A 13 18.71 2.79 -0.60
C HIS A 13 18.16 1.35 -0.60
N LYS A 14 17.15 1.09 0.23
CA LYS A 14 16.53 -0.25 0.30
C LYS A 14 15.82 -0.63 -0.99
N LEU A 15 15.17 0.33 -1.65
CA LEU A 15 14.54 0.10 -2.95
C LEU A 15 15.59 -0.24 -4.02
N SER A 16 16.75 0.42 -4.03
CA SER A 16 17.86 0.10 -4.95
C SER A 16 18.34 -1.34 -4.77
N LEU A 17 18.53 -1.78 -3.52
CA LEU A 17 18.88 -3.18 -3.22
C LEU A 17 17.77 -4.16 -3.67
N MET A 18 16.52 -3.77 -3.51
CA MET A 18 15.36 -4.59 -3.88
C MET A 18 15.23 -4.75 -5.41
N ARG A 19 15.60 -3.71 -6.18
CA ARG A 19 15.56 -3.72 -7.65
C ARG A 19 16.60 -4.68 -8.24
N ASP A 20 17.73 -4.91 -7.56
CA ASP A 20 18.80 -5.78 -8.08
C ASP A 20 18.23 -7.19 -8.36
N LYS A 21 18.47 -7.66 -9.59
CA LYS A 21 18.02 -8.98 -10.04
C LYS A 21 18.64 -10.16 -9.26
N GLN A 22 19.78 -9.92 -8.60
CA GLN A 22 20.46 -10.93 -7.78
C GLN A 22 19.93 -10.98 -6.34
N THR A 23 19.07 -10.06 -5.94
CA THR A 23 18.46 -10.08 -4.62
C THR A 23 17.61 -11.33 -4.44
N SER A 24 17.99 -12.16 -3.47
CA SER A 24 17.29 -13.42 -3.18
C SER A 24 15.86 -13.16 -2.69
N THR A 25 14.98 -14.15 -2.83
CA THR A 25 13.60 -14.10 -2.34
C THR A 25 13.52 -13.74 -0.85
N ASN A 26 14.40 -14.31 -0.03
CA ASN A 26 14.43 -13.97 1.40
C ASN A 26 14.78 -12.49 1.62
N LYS A 27 15.84 -12.01 0.97
CA LYS A 27 16.28 -10.62 1.10
C LYS A 27 15.25 -9.64 0.54
N PHE A 28 14.56 -10.02 -0.54
CA PHE A 28 13.47 -9.24 -1.12
C PHE A 28 12.32 -9.04 -0.12
N ARG A 29 11.91 -10.11 0.59
CA ARG A 29 10.87 -10.02 1.65
C ARG A 29 11.31 -9.13 2.83
N GLU A 30 12.56 -9.26 3.27
CA GLU A 30 13.10 -8.40 4.34
C GLU A 30 13.04 -6.92 3.94
N LEU A 31 13.56 -6.59 2.75
CA LEU A 31 13.54 -5.23 2.22
C LEU A 31 12.11 -4.70 2.04
N LEU A 32 11.20 -5.54 1.52
CA LEU A 32 9.80 -5.19 1.37
C LEU A 32 9.15 -4.83 2.71
N LYS A 33 9.38 -5.66 3.74
CA LYS A 33 8.90 -5.39 5.11
C LYS A 33 9.44 -4.07 5.66
N GLU A 34 10.74 -3.84 5.52
CA GLU A 34 11.41 -2.63 6.02
C GLU A 34 10.92 -1.36 5.30
N ILE A 35 10.82 -1.39 3.96
CA ILE A 35 10.31 -0.26 3.18
C ILE A 35 8.83 -0.01 3.52
N SER A 36 8.02 -1.05 3.64
CA SER A 36 6.60 -0.91 3.98
C SER A 36 6.39 -0.27 5.35
N MET A 37 7.24 -0.59 6.33
CA MET A 37 7.21 0.05 7.64
C MET A 37 7.57 1.54 7.55
N LEU A 38 8.64 1.90 6.82
CA LEU A 38 9.04 3.30 6.63
C LEU A 38 7.98 4.10 5.88
N MET A 39 7.41 3.54 4.82
CA MET A 39 6.31 4.17 4.07
C MET A 39 5.05 4.29 4.93
N GLY A 40 4.75 3.29 5.76
CA GLY A 40 3.63 3.32 6.70
C GLY A 40 3.73 4.49 7.67
N TYR A 41 4.92 4.85 8.12
CA TYR A 41 5.16 6.03 8.94
C TYR A 41 4.76 7.33 8.21
N GLU A 42 5.10 7.45 6.92
CA GLU A 42 4.73 8.62 6.11
C GLU A 42 3.22 8.64 5.78
N VAL A 43 2.65 7.51 5.43
CA VAL A 43 1.22 7.39 5.10
C VAL A 43 0.32 7.77 6.29
N THR A 44 0.83 7.70 7.50
CA THR A 44 0.08 7.99 8.73
C THR A 44 0.44 9.33 9.38
N ARG A 45 1.23 10.18 8.71
CA ARG A 45 1.78 11.42 9.24
C ARG A 45 0.72 12.44 9.72
N ASP A 46 -0.43 12.47 9.09
CA ASP A 46 -1.54 13.37 9.35
C ASP A 46 -2.64 12.78 10.24
N PHE A 47 -2.35 11.69 10.95
CA PHE A 47 -3.33 11.11 11.85
C PHE A 47 -3.74 12.12 12.93
N PRO A 48 -5.05 12.29 13.15
CA PRO A 48 -5.51 13.20 14.17
C PRO A 48 -5.14 12.72 15.56
N LEU A 49 -4.76 13.64 16.42
CA LEU A 49 -4.46 13.37 17.82
C LEU A 49 -5.59 13.85 18.71
N MET A 50 -5.87 13.10 19.76
CA MET A 50 -6.67 13.51 20.92
C MET A 50 -5.75 13.56 22.14
N TYR A 51 -6.16 14.30 23.17
CA TYR A 51 -5.39 14.41 24.40
C TYR A 51 -6.14 13.77 25.55
N GLU A 52 -5.45 12.95 26.32
CA GLU A 52 -5.99 12.30 27.51
C GLU A 52 -5.04 12.53 28.70
N GLU A 53 -5.63 12.67 29.90
CA GLU A 53 -4.83 12.69 31.13
C GLU A 53 -4.24 11.31 31.40
N ILE A 54 -2.94 11.27 31.64
CA ILE A 54 -2.22 10.09 32.06
C ILE A 54 -1.36 10.42 33.30
N GLU A 55 -1.06 9.41 34.11
CA GLU A 55 -0.09 9.51 35.17
C GLU A 55 1.27 8.97 34.68
N THR A 56 2.30 9.82 34.76
CA THR A 56 3.69 9.40 34.61
C THR A 56 4.25 9.01 35.98
N PRO A 57 5.42 8.39 36.09
CA PRO A 57 6.03 8.12 37.40
C PRO A 57 6.28 9.36 38.27
N LEU A 58 6.19 10.59 37.69
CA LEU A 58 6.51 11.83 38.37
C LEU A 58 5.31 12.76 38.55
N GLN A 59 4.39 12.80 37.59
CA GLN A 59 3.24 13.71 37.64
C GLN A 59 2.16 13.33 36.63
N THR A 60 0.96 13.83 36.82
CA THR A 60 -0.13 13.80 35.82
C THR A 60 0.18 14.77 34.67
N MET A 61 -0.12 14.33 33.44
CA MET A 61 0.03 15.19 32.25
C MET A 61 -1.05 14.90 31.21
N SER A 62 -1.32 15.88 30.37
CA SER A 62 -2.12 15.70 29.14
C SER A 62 -1.22 15.12 28.05
N ALA A 63 -1.53 13.90 27.56
CA ALA A 63 -0.72 13.18 26.60
C ALA A 63 -1.46 12.99 25.26
N PRO A 64 -0.76 13.15 24.12
CA PRO A 64 -1.35 12.91 22.80
C PRO A 64 -1.52 11.42 22.53
N LYS A 65 -2.68 11.04 22.02
CA LYS A 65 -2.98 9.70 21.50
C LYS A 65 -3.64 9.81 20.13
N ILE A 66 -3.46 8.80 19.28
CA ILE A 66 -4.13 8.76 17.98
C ILE A 66 -5.65 8.74 18.22
N ALA A 67 -6.33 9.71 17.64
CA ALA A 67 -7.78 9.84 17.75
C ALA A 67 -8.51 8.84 16.83
N GLY A 68 -9.72 8.48 17.21
CA GLY A 68 -10.65 7.74 16.37
C GLY A 68 -10.33 6.27 16.18
N LYS A 69 -11.00 5.67 15.20
CA LYS A 69 -10.85 4.25 14.87
C LYS A 69 -9.64 4.03 13.98
N LYS A 70 -8.96 2.94 14.26
CA LYS A 70 -7.68 2.58 13.66
C LYS A 70 -7.83 2.15 12.20
N VAL A 71 -6.70 2.00 11.52
CA VAL A 71 -6.50 1.68 10.12
C VAL A 71 -6.94 0.27 9.76
N VAL A 72 -7.26 0.07 8.50
CA VAL A 72 -7.34 -1.23 7.82
C VAL A 72 -6.27 -1.27 6.75
N PHE A 73 -5.44 -2.29 6.74
CA PHE A 73 -4.58 -2.62 5.61
C PHE A 73 -5.34 -3.56 4.67
N ALA A 74 -5.40 -3.22 3.40
CA ALA A 74 -6.14 -3.97 2.39
C ALA A 74 -5.20 -4.37 1.24
N PRO A 75 -4.41 -5.46 1.40
CA PRO A 75 -3.54 -5.93 0.34
C PRO A 75 -4.35 -6.43 -0.86
N ILE A 76 -3.90 -6.04 -2.06
CA ILE A 76 -4.29 -6.70 -3.31
C ILE A 76 -3.47 -7.98 -3.41
N LEU A 77 -4.17 -9.11 -3.35
CA LEU A 77 -3.51 -10.42 -3.42
C LEU A 77 -2.99 -10.68 -4.85
N ARG A 78 -1.85 -11.32 -4.98
CA ARG A 78 -0.97 -11.90 -3.95
C ARG A 78 0.07 -10.91 -3.42
N ALA A 79 0.67 -10.08 -4.28
CA ALA A 79 1.88 -9.32 -4.01
C ALA A 79 1.73 -8.30 -2.86
N GLY A 80 0.57 -7.64 -2.74
CA GLY A 80 0.28 -6.68 -1.67
C GLY A 80 0.38 -7.26 -0.27
N LEU A 81 0.19 -8.58 -0.12
CA LEU A 81 0.30 -9.26 1.16
C LEU A 81 1.71 -9.13 1.79
N GLY A 82 2.76 -9.10 0.95
CA GLY A 82 4.13 -8.95 1.43
C GLY A 82 4.42 -7.63 2.15
N MET A 83 3.57 -6.61 1.96
CA MET A 83 3.71 -5.31 2.62
C MET A 83 3.10 -5.29 4.04
N VAL A 84 2.18 -6.20 4.32
CA VAL A 84 1.33 -6.17 5.54
C VAL A 84 2.16 -6.36 6.81
N ASP A 85 3.13 -7.25 6.82
CA ASP A 85 3.95 -7.54 8.02
C ASP A 85 4.74 -6.30 8.49
N GLY A 86 5.25 -5.51 7.56
CA GLY A 86 5.92 -4.25 7.87
C GLY A 86 4.96 -3.24 8.50
N LEU A 87 3.78 -3.11 7.93
CA LEU A 87 2.74 -2.20 8.40
C LEU A 87 2.19 -2.62 9.77
N LEU A 88 1.96 -3.92 10.00
CA LEU A 88 1.52 -4.43 11.30
C LEU A 88 2.60 -4.30 12.38
N SER A 89 3.88 -4.35 12.01
CA SER A 89 4.97 -4.07 12.96
C SER A 89 4.92 -2.62 13.45
N LEU A 90 4.47 -1.68 12.61
CA LEU A 90 4.30 -0.28 12.97
C LEU A 90 2.97 -0.03 13.72
N ILE A 91 1.87 -0.62 13.25
CA ILE A 91 0.53 -0.44 13.82
C ILE A 91 -0.10 -1.81 14.14
N PRO A 92 0.31 -2.46 15.26
CA PRO A 92 -0.13 -3.81 15.59
C PRO A 92 -1.64 -3.96 15.79
N SER A 93 -2.31 -2.85 16.09
CA SER A 93 -3.76 -2.81 16.31
C SER A 93 -4.59 -2.56 15.05
N ALA A 94 -3.97 -2.40 13.88
CA ALA A 94 -4.66 -2.31 12.61
C ALA A 94 -5.46 -3.58 12.31
N ARG A 95 -6.51 -3.43 11.50
CA ARG A 95 -7.22 -4.58 10.94
C ARG A 95 -6.64 -4.90 9.57
N VAL A 96 -6.82 -6.13 9.11
CA VAL A 96 -6.42 -6.54 7.77
C VAL A 96 -7.65 -7.04 7.04
N GLY A 97 -7.91 -6.42 5.89
CA GLY A 97 -8.83 -6.97 4.90
C GLY A 97 -8.01 -7.65 3.78
N HIS A 98 -8.68 -8.32 2.86
CA HIS A 98 -8.02 -8.95 1.72
C HIS A 98 -8.84 -8.74 0.46
N ILE A 99 -8.18 -8.36 -0.63
CA ILE A 99 -8.78 -8.13 -1.93
C ILE A 99 -8.07 -9.03 -2.94
N GLY A 100 -8.72 -10.13 -3.30
CA GLY A 100 -8.24 -11.05 -4.34
C GLY A 100 -8.97 -10.80 -5.64
N LEU A 101 -8.24 -10.34 -6.65
CA LEU A 101 -8.80 -10.10 -7.97
C LEU A 101 -7.79 -10.50 -9.05
N TYR A 102 -8.29 -10.89 -10.20
CA TYR A 102 -7.52 -11.01 -11.42
C TYR A 102 -8.30 -10.42 -12.59
N ARG A 103 -7.63 -10.16 -13.67
CA ARG A 103 -8.26 -9.70 -14.90
C ARG A 103 -8.55 -10.90 -15.79
N ASP A 104 -9.81 -11.08 -16.14
CA ASP A 104 -10.21 -12.11 -17.08
C ASP A 104 -9.59 -11.85 -18.45
N GLU A 105 -8.98 -12.87 -19.05
CA GLU A 105 -8.20 -12.75 -20.30
C GLU A 105 -9.09 -12.45 -21.50
N GLU A 106 -10.33 -12.97 -21.53
CA GLU A 106 -11.25 -12.79 -22.65
C GLU A 106 -12.01 -11.47 -22.58
N THR A 107 -12.55 -11.15 -21.40
CA THR A 107 -13.41 -9.99 -21.20
C THR A 107 -12.67 -8.74 -20.75
N CYS A 108 -11.42 -8.88 -20.34
CA CYS A 108 -10.61 -7.83 -19.71
C CYS A 108 -11.25 -7.20 -18.46
N LYS A 109 -12.27 -7.84 -17.87
CA LYS A 109 -12.96 -7.37 -16.67
C LYS A 109 -12.32 -7.91 -15.40
N PRO A 110 -12.38 -7.14 -14.28
CA PRO A 110 -11.90 -7.63 -13.00
C PRO A 110 -12.82 -8.73 -12.46
N VAL A 111 -12.23 -9.83 -12.02
CA VAL A 111 -12.91 -10.93 -11.33
C VAL A 111 -12.40 -11.01 -9.90
N PHE A 112 -13.31 -10.76 -8.95
CA PHE A 112 -13.00 -10.90 -7.53
C PHE A 112 -13.21 -12.34 -7.09
N TYR A 113 -12.12 -13.04 -6.78
CA TYR A 113 -12.19 -14.40 -6.26
C TYR A 113 -12.15 -14.46 -4.73
N TYR A 114 -11.72 -13.40 -4.08
CA TYR A 114 -11.75 -13.26 -2.63
C TYR A 114 -11.87 -11.81 -2.21
N TYR A 115 -12.82 -11.51 -1.34
CA TYR A 115 -12.99 -10.17 -0.79
C TYR A 115 -13.52 -10.28 0.64
N LYS A 116 -12.74 -9.82 1.59
CA LYS A 116 -13.13 -9.77 3.00
C LYS A 116 -12.59 -8.53 3.66
N MET A 117 -13.48 -7.69 4.15
CA MET A 117 -13.16 -6.43 4.82
C MET A 117 -13.81 -6.36 6.20
N PRO A 118 -13.25 -5.57 7.16
CA PRO A 118 -13.91 -5.30 8.43
C PRO A 118 -15.23 -4.54 8.24
N GLU A 119 -16.16 -4.72 9.17
CA GLU A 119 -17.50 -4.11 9.10
C GLU A 119 -17.50 -2.59 9.27
N HIS A 120 -16.53 -2.00 9.97
CA HIS A 120 -16.46 -0.58 10.29
C HIS A 120 -15.96 0.26 9.12
N LYS A 121 -16.87 0.91 8.41
CA LYS A 121 -16.61 1.66 7.16
C LYS A 121 -15.95 3.02 7.36
N GLU A 122 -16.00 3.59 8.57
CA GLU A 122 -15.38 4.85 8.95
C GLU A 122 -13.86 4.78 9.14
N ARG A 123 -13.26 3.58 9.03
CA ARG A 123 -11.81 3.40 9.14
C ARG A 123 -11.09 3.88 7.89
N LEU A 124 -9.90 4.45 8.08
CA LEU A 124 -9.00 4.65 6.95
C LEU A 124 -8.55 3.28 6.40
N VAL A 125 -8.76 3.06 5.12
CA VAL A 125 -8.25 1.89 4.40
C VAL A 125 -6.98 2.29 3.65
N ILE A 126 -5.89 1.60 3.91
CA ILE A 126 -4.65 1.70 3.13
C ILE A 126 -4.59 0.46 2.23
N VAL A 127 -4.90 0.66 0.96
CA VAL A 127 -4.74 -0.37 -0.08
C VAL A 127 -3.26 -0.53 -0.37
N THR A 128 -2.75 -1.75 -0.37
CA THR A 128 -1.33 -2.02 -0.62
C THR A 128 -1.12 -2.92 -1.83
N ASP A 129 -0.24 -2.48 -2.72
CA ASP A 129 0.25 -3.26 -3.86
C ASP A 129 1.68 -2.80 -4.17
N PRO A 130 2.69 -3.66 -4.28
CA PRO A 130 4.05 -3.25 -4.60
C PRO A 130 4.18 -2.49 -5.93
N MET A 131 3.30 -2.74 -6.89
CA MET A 131 3.45 -2.21 -8.24
C MET A 131 2.17 -1.56 -8.77
N LEU A 132 2.22 -0.27 -9.06
CA LEU A 132 1.17 0.47 -9.74
C LEU A 132 1.54 0.62 -11.23
N ALA A 133 1.32 -0.46 -12.03
CA ALA A 133 1.67 -0.50 -13.44
C ALA A 133 0.62 0.22 -14.31
N THR A 134 -0.39 -0.48 -14.79
CA THR A 134 -1.49 0.13 -15.58
C THR A 134 -2.55 0.82 -14.71
N GLY A 135 -2.57 0.53 -13.41
CA GLY A 135 -3.56 1.04 -12.47
C GLY A 135 -4.86 0.26 -12.40
N GLY A 136 -5.09 -0.70 -13.31
CA GLY A 136 -6.36 -1.41 -13.39
C GLY A 136 -6.77 -2.10 -12.08
N SER A 137 -5.91 -2.96 -11.53
CA SER A 137 -6.20 -3.68 -10.27
C SER A 137 -6.43 -2.73 -9.09
N ALA A 138 -5.64 -1.65 -9.02
CA ALA A 138 -5.81 -0.65 -7.97
C ALA A 138 -7.15 0.08 -8.11
N CYS A 139 -7.53 0.51 -9.31
CA CYS A 139 -8.83 1.14 -9.57
C CYS A 139 -9.98 0.21 -9.22
N ASP A 140 -9.95 -1.04 -9.68
CA ASP A 140 -10.99 -2.01 -9.42
C ASP A 140 -11.15 -2.30 -7.91
N ALA A 141 -10.03 -2.42 -7.18
CA ALA A 141 -10.03 -2.61 -5.74
C ALA A 141 -10.62 -1.40 -4.99
N ILE A 142 -10.22 -0.18 -5.37
CA ILE A 142 -10.73 1.07 -4.77
C ILE A 142 -12.22 1.23 -5.08
N GLU A 143 -12.65 0.97 -6.31
CA GLU A 143 -14.05 1.03 -6.68
C GLU A 143 -14.91 0.05 -5.86
N ARG A 144 -14.41 -1.18 -5.66
CA ARG A 144 -15.07 -2.18 -4.83
C ARG A 144 -15.21 -1.70 -3.38
N LEU A 145 -14.16 -1.14 -2.80
CA LEU A 145 -14.20 -0.59 -1.45
C LEU A 145 -15.23 0.53 -1.32
N LYS A 146 -15.29 1.45 -2.29
CA LYS A 146 -16.27 2.54 -2.32
C LYS A 146 -17.71 2.02 -2.43
N LYS A 147 -17.96 1.01 -3.28
CA LYS A 147 -19.27 0.34 -3.40
C LYS A 147 -19.70 -0.30 -2.07
N ASP A 148 -18.75 -0.79 -1.28
CA ASP A 148 -18.98 -1.34 0.06
C ASP A 148 -19.13 -0.27 1.15
N GLY A 149 -19.01 1.02 0.80
CA GLY A 149 -19.23 2.16 1.68
C GLY A 149 -18.00 2.67 2.44
N PHE A 150 -16.78 2.25 2.06
CA PHE A 150 -15.55 2.86 2.58
C PHE A 150 -15.30 4.20 1.88
N THR A 151 -15.13 5.26 2.67
CA THR A 151 -14.96 6.64 2.16
C THR A 151 -13.56 7.20 2.34
N HIS A 152 -12.78 6.65 3.27
CA HIS A 152 -11.42 7.09 3.55
C HIS A 152 -10.44 6.05 3.04
N ILE A 153 -9.88 6.27 1.85
CA ILE A 153 -9.00 5.31 1.17
C ILE A 153 -7.69 6.00 0.78
N ARG A 154 -6.57 5.33 1.01
CA ARG A 154 -5.24 5.68 0.50
C ARG A 154 -4.68 4.49 -0.27
N LEU A 155 -3.87 4.76 -1.29
CA LEU A 155 -3.14 3.73 -2.03
C LEU A 155 -1.65 3.85 -1.71
N MET A 156 -1.01 2.74 -1.38
CA MET A 156 0.42 2.66 -1.09
C MET A 156 1.09 1.61 -1.98
N CYS A 157 2.03 2.06 -2.83
CA CYS A 157 2.79 1.20 -3.73
C CYS A 157 4.30 1.48 -3.60
N LEU A 158 5.16 0.50 -3.90
CA LEU A 158 6.61 0.74 -3.91
C LEU A 158 7.00 1.51 -5.17
N VAL A 159 6.66 0.98 -6.34
CA VAL A 159 6.97 1.59 -7.62
C VAL A 159 5.69 1.82 -8.42
N ALA A 160 5.66 2.93 -9.13
CA ALA A 160 4.53 3.29 -9.98
C ALA A 160 5.00 3.76 -11.35
N SER A 161 4.15 3.58 -12.35
CA SER A 161 4.29 4.21 -13.65
C SER A 161 3.46 5.51 -13.74
N PRO A 162 3.79 6.46 -14.60
CA PRO A 162 2.94 7.61 -14.90
C PRO A 162 1.54 7.22 -15.35
N GLN A 163 1.42 6.12 -16.11
CA GLN A 163 0.15 5.60 -16.61
C GLN A 163 -0.73 5.10 -15.45
N GLY A 164 -0.15 4.34 -14.51
CA GLY A 164 -0.86 3.83 -13.34
C GLY A 164 -1.34 4.95 -12.42
N VAL A 165 -0.47 5.92 -12.15
CA VAL A 165 -0.83 7.11 -11.36
C VAL A 165 -1.96 7.89 -12.05
N LYS A 166 -1.87 8.09 -13.37
CA LYS A 166 -2.91 8.77 -14.15
C LYS A 166 -4.24 8.01 -14.07
N ALA A 167 -4.22 6.69 -14.24
CA ALA A 167 -5.43 5.87 -14.18
C ALA A 167 -6.15 6.00 -12.83
N VAL A 168 -5.41 5.92 -11.71
CA VAL A 168 -6.02 6.10 -10.38
C VAL A 168 -6.54 7.52 -10.19
N ARG A 169 -5.80 8.54 -10.65
CA ARG A 169 -6.22 9.94 -10.54
C ARG A 169 -7.50 10.23 -11.31
N ASP A 170 -7.61 9.70 -12.52
CA ASP A 170 -8.77 9.95 -13.39
C ASP A 170 -10.05 9.26 -12.86
N ASN A 171 -9.92 8.06 -12.27
CA ASN A 171 -11.05 7.29 -11.76
C ASN A 171 -11.38 7.56 -10.28
N HIS A 172 -10.38 7.92 -9.48
CA HIS A 172 -10.52 8.10 -8.02
C HIS A 172 -9.79 9.36 -7.53
N PRO A 173 -10.23 10.56 -7.95
CA PRO A 173 -9.57 11.84 -7.64
C PRO A 173 -9.56 12.19 -6.14
N ASP A 174 -10.24 11.45 -5.32
CA ASP A 174 -10.33 11.58 -3.86
C ASP A 174 -9.35 10.68 -3.09
N VAL A 175 -8.59 9.83 -3.79
CA VAL A 175 -7.66 8.87 -3.18
C VAL A 175 -6.22 9.35 -3.29
N ASP A 176 -5.55 9.58 -2.16
CA ASP A 176 -4.13 9.92 -2.15
C ASP A 176 -3.26 8.68 -2.42
N ILE A 177 -2.21 8.88 -3.23
CA ILE A 177 -1.26 7.84 -3.63
C ILE A 177 0.07 8.11 -2.96
N TYR A 178 0.62 7.08 -2.30
CA TYR A 178 1.95 7.09 -1.68
C TYR A 178 2.83 6.07 -2.39
N ILE A 179 3.95 6.52 -2.93
CA ILE A 179 4.89 5.69 -3.69
C ILE A 179 6.33 5.95 -3.26
N ALA A 180 7.18 4.93 -3.30
CA ALA A 180 8.60 5.13 -3.06
C ALA A 180 9.33 5.60 -4.33
N SER A 181 8.82 5.25 -5.53
CA SER A 181 9.38 5.74 -6.79
C SER A 181 8.30 5.86 -7.87
N LEU A 182 8.36 6.96 -8.61
CA LEU A 182 7.68 7.10 -9.89
C LEU A 182 8.71 6.79 -10.98
N ASP A 183 8.53 5.66 -11.65
CA ASP A 183 9.43 5.15 -12.67
C ASP A 183 9.09 5.72 -14.06
N GLU A 184 9.90 5.39 -15.09
CA GLU A 184 9.83 6.02 -16.41
C GLU A 184 8.53 5.69 -17.17
N GLY A 185 8.03 4.47 -17.06
CA GLY A 185 6.83 4.02 -17.77
C GLY A 185 6.69 2.50 -17.82
N LEU A 186 5.98 2.03 -18.83
CA LEU A 186 5.70 0.62 -19.05
C LEU A 186 6.34 0.12 -20.35
N ASN A 187 6.80 -1.15 -20.35
CA ASN A 187 7.17 -1.83 -21.58
C ASN A 187 5.92 -2.43 -22.30
N GLU A 188 6.13 -3.06 -23.45
CA GLU A 188 5.08 -3.70 -24.27
C GLU A 188 4.25 -4.75 -23.52
N LYS A 189 4.82 -5.35 -22.47
CA LYS A 189 4.16 -6.34 -21.61
C LYS A 189 3.57 -5.74 -20.34
N ASN A 190 3.47 -4.42 -20.25
CA ASN A 190 3.00 -3.67 -19.08
C ASN A 190 3.84 -3.82 -17.80
N TYR A 191 5.11 -4.19 -17.90
CA TYR A 191 6.04 -4.12 -16.78
C TYR A 191 6.60 -2.71 -16.62
N ILE A 192 6.70 -2.26 -15.37
CA ILE A 192 7.30 -0.96 -15.03
C ILE A 192 8.79 -0.96 -15.38
N LEU A 193 9.28 0.11 -15.99
CA LEU A 193 10.68 0.34 -16.33
C LEU A 193 11.22 1.57 -15.57
N PRO A 194 12.40 1.46 -14.92
CA PRO A 194 13.24 0.27 -14.74
C PRO A 194 12.62 -0.79 -13.85
N GLY A 195 11.66 -0.45 -12.98
CA GLY A 195 10.86 -1.38 -12.18
C GLY A 195 11.67 -2.22 -11.19
N LEU A 196 11.11 -3.36 -10.82
CA LEU A 196 11.73 -4.37 -9.93
C LEU A 196 11.38 -5.81 -10.36
N GLY A 197 10.90 -6.01 -11.60
CA GLY A 197 10.40 -7.30 -12.08
C GLY A 197 9.00 -7.62 -11.59
N ASP A 198 8.62 -8.91 -11.58
CA ASP A 198 7.37 -9.35 -10.98
C ASP A 198 7.53 -9.47 -9.46
N ALA A 199 6.85 -8.58 -8.72
CA ALA A 199 6.95 -8.56 -7.27
C ALA A 199 6.38 -9.83 -6.63
N GLY A 200 5.29 -10.36 -7.17
CA GLY A 200 4.68 -11.60 -6.66
C GLY A 200 5.63 -12.77 -6.75
N ASP A 201 6.24 -12.98 -7.91
CA ASP A 201 7.20 -14.07 -8.11
C ASP A 201 8.44 -13.88 -7.24
N ARG A 202 8.94 -12.65 -7.11
CA ARG A 202 10.10 -12.36 -6.24
C ARG A 202 9.80 -12.53 -4.75
N ILE A 203 8.57 -12.21 -4.30
CA ILE A 203 8.13 -12.41 -2.91
C ILE A 203 7.95 -13.90 -2.61
N PHE A 204 7.31 -14.65 -3.52
CA PHE A 204 6.87 -16.01 -3.24
C PHE A 204 7.79 -17.09 -3.83
N GLY A 205 8.74 -16.72 -4.68
CA GLY A 205 9.66 -17.66 -5.30
C GLY A 205 8.96 -18.60 -6.30
N THR A 206 8.01 -18.07 -7.06
CA THR A 206 7.16 -18.85 -7.97
C THR A 206 7.69 -18.97 -9.40
N LYS A 207 8.87 -18.45 -9.68
CA LYS A 207 9.66 -18.67 -10.91
C LYS A 207 11.07 -19.04 -10.58
#